data_804bcfae263a8d93652abf804784eef6
#
_entry.id   804bcfae263a8d93652abf804784eef6
#
_cell.length_a   1.000
_cell.length_b   1.000
_cell.length_c   1.000
_cell.angle_alpha   90.00
_cell.angle_beta   90.00
_cell.angle_gamma   90.00
#
_symmetry.space_group_name_H-M   'P 1'
#
loop_
_entity.id
_entity.type
_entity.pdbx_description
1 polymer ?
#
loop_
_entity_poly.entity_id
_entity_poly.type
_entity_poly.pdbx_seq_one_letter_code
_entity_poly.pdbx_strand_id
1 'polypeptide(L)'
;MNYSFEEKLYIWLSNVFECSAASAHALVDANGGIVELYEAVRKGTEIFPNRISLEKREKLRLLAPIQQIDDFISGLESNCVRALTFASDDYPELLKCIYDPPLVLYSRGCGDINNMSLPFAIIGSRNCTDYGESMSALFGETLARNGFTIVSGLAYGCDAMASVGALKADGNPLPTVAVLGQGVCVDKNDSTARTMNKILERGLVLSELLPHSRAFKGSYPMRNRIISGLSQGLLVVEAGLRSGTMITANAAMEQGRMVFALPGRITDRMSQGTNQMLKNGAAQAVYGTDDILEYFGITDISYEKNNRAASEDNAVKNLSTSAKKLYLALQKGERPFDTLCETTGITAAELNSYLTEMELMGLITQLPGRVYTAKSKL
;
A
#
# COMPACT_ATOMS: atom_id res chain seq x y z
N MET A 1 -15.50 -12.79 -19.08
CA MET A 1 -14.60 -13.58 -18.18
C MET A 1 -15.15 -14.99 -18.05
N ASN A 2 -14.29 -15.99 -18.13
CA ASN A 2 -14.76 -17.38 -18.05
C ASN A 2 -14.42 -17.94 -16.66
N TYR A 3 -15.42 -17.97 -15.76
CA TYR A 3 -15.28 -18.54 -14.42
C TYR A 3 -15.67 -20.00 -14.43
N SER A 4 -14.91 -20.86 -13.77
CA SER A 4 -15.30 -22.25 -13.51
C SER A 4 -16.58 -22.32 -12.67
N PHE A 5 -17.19 -23.48 -12.61
CA PHE A 5 -18.42 -23.64 -11.79
C PHE A 5 -18.12 -23.34 -10.31
N GLU A 6 -17.01 -23.80 -9.79
CA GLU A 6 -16.61 -23.58 -8.41
C GLU A 6 -16.36 -22.07 -8.11
N GLU A 7 -15.67 -21.36 -9.00
CA GLU A 7 -15.47 -19.92 -8.88
C GLU A 7 -16.81 -19.16 -8.85
N LYS A 8 -17.77 -19.53 -9.70
CA LYS A 8 -19.13 -18.97 -9.68
C LYS A 8 -19.81 -19.16 -8.32
N LEU A 9 -19.61 -20.31 -7.68
CA LEU A 9 -20.17 -20.59 -6.36
C LEU A 9 -19.52 -19.73 -5.25
N TYR A 10 -18.21 -19.46 -5.32
CA TYR A 10 -17.58 -18.51 -4.42
C TYR A 10 -18.10 -17.08 -4.63
N ILE A 11 -18.33 -16.65 -5.87
CA ILE A 11 -18.94 -15.37 -6.19
C ILE A 11 -20.37 -15.28 -5.61
N TRP A 12 -21.18 -16.33 -5.77
CA TRP A 12 -22.50 -16.43 -5.16
C TRP A 12 -22.46 -16.30 -3.64
N LEU A 13 -21.55 -17.03 -3.00
CA LEU A 13 -21.42 -17.03 -1.54
C LEU A 13 -20.95 -15.66 -1.02
N SER A 14 -20.05 -14.98 -1.74
CA SER A 14 -19.59 -13.64 -1.37
C SER A 14 -20.70 -12.59 -1.41
N ASN A 15 -21.67 -12.72 -2.31
CA ASN A 15 -22.86 -11.86 -2.35
C ASN A 15 -23.70 -11.94 -1.08
N VAL A 16 -23.66 -13.08 -0.39
CA VAL A 16 -24.40 -13.30 0.87
C VAL A 16 -23.60 -12.86 2.09
N PHE A 17 -22.31 -13.20 2.10
CA PHE A 17 -21.46 -13.10 3.30
C PHE A 17 -20.56 -11.86 3.32
N GLU A 18 -20.27 -11.25 2.18
CA GLU A 18 -19.34 -10.11 2.08
C GLU A 18 -18.11 -10.26 3.01
N CYS A 19 -17.97 -9.36 3.98
CA CYS A 19 -16.88 -9.36 4.96
C CYS A 19 -17.05 -10.39 6.10
N SER A 20 -17.85 -11.43 5.92
CA SER A 20 -18.04 -12.50 6.91
C SER A 20 -17.42 -13.82 6.40
N ALA A 21 -16.22 -13.76 5.85
CA ALA A 21 -15.56 -14.89 5.20
C ALA A 21 -15.40 -16.10 6.13
N ALA A 22 -15.00 -15.91 7.39
CA ALA A 22 -14.90 -17.01 8.38
C ALA A 22 -16.23 -17.76 8.57
N SER A 23 -17.36 -17.04 8.58
CA SER A 23 -18.69 -17.69 8.69
C SER A 23 -19.06 -18.44 7.42
N ALA A 24 -18.64 -17.94 6.27
CA ALA A 24 -18.88 -18.59 4.99
C ALA A 24 -18.01 -19.84 4.82
N HIS A 25 -16.73 -19.78 5.17
CA HIS A 25 -15.85 -20.96 5.18
C HIS A 25 -16.39 -22.04 6.12
N ALA A 26 -16.81 -21.68 7.34
CA ALA A 26 -17.42 -22.62 8.26
C ALA A 26 -18.71 -23.26 7.71
N LEU A 27 -19.48 -22.51 6.89
CA LEU A 27 -20.66 -23.08 6.21
C LEU A 27 -20.26 -24.06 5.11
N VAL A 28 -19.24 -23.74 4.32
CA VAL A 28 -18.69 -24.62 3.28
C VAL A 28 -18.20 -25.91 3.91
N ASP A 29 -17.40 -25.82 4.98
CA ASP A 29 -16.83 -26.97 5.68
C ASP A 29 -17.91 -27.88 6.28
N ALA A 30 -18.95 -27.29 6.89
CA ALA A 30 -20.05 -28.03 7.48
C ALA A 30 -20.88 -28.82 6.47
N ASN A 31 -20.81 -28.47 5.19
CA ASN A 31 -21.52 -29.14 4.11
C ASN A 31 -20.63 -30.02 3.22
N GLY A 32 -19.32 -30.10 3.53
CA GLY A 32 -18.37 -30.97 2.82
C GLY A 32 -17.73 -30.37 1.58
N GLY A 33 -17.96 -29.07 1.31
CA GLY A 33 -17.40 -28.34 0.18
C GLY A 33 -18.36 -27.31 -0.39
N ILE A 34 -17.88 -26.47 -1.30
CA ILE A 34 -18.68 -25.38 -1.88
C ILE A 34 -19.74 -25.94 -2.87
N VAL A 35 -19.41 -26.99 -3.60
CA VAL A 35 -20.33 -27.65 -4.54
C VAL A 35 -21.42 -28.39 -3.79
N GLU A 36 -21.05 -29.15 -2.74
CA GLU A 36 -21.97 -29.87 -1.86
C GLU A 36 -22.91 -28.91 -1.14
N LEU A 37 -22.40 -27.77 -0.65
CA LEU A 37 -23.22 -26.70 -0.07
C LEU A 37 -24.25 -26.19 -1.08
N TYR A 38 -23.83 -25.90 -2.31
CA TYR A 38 -24.74 -25.41 -3.34
C TYR A 38 -25.87 -26.41 -3.65
N GLU A 39 -25.51 -27.69 -3.81
CA GLU A 39 -26.50 -28.75 -4.04
C GLU A 39 -27.44 -28.94 -2.83
N ALA A 40 -26.92 -28.83 -1.59
CA ALA A 40 -27.72 -28.90 -0.39
C ALA A 40 -28.72 -27.73 -0.30
N VAL A 41 -28.29 -26.51 -0.63
CA VAL A 41 -29.16 -25.32 -0.66
C VAL A 41 -30.26 -25.48 -1.68
N ARG A 42 -29.99 -26.04 -2.87
CA ARG A 42 -31.01 -26.31 -3.88
C ARG A 42 -32.04 -27.35 -3.46
N LYS A 43 -31.61 -28.32 -2.64
CA LYS A 43 -32.47 -29.41 -2.11
C LYS A 43 -33.14 -29.03 -0.77
N GLY A 44 -32.74 -27.92 -0.14
CA GLY A 44 -33.22 -27.52 1.17
C GLY A 44 -32.70 -28.41 2.33
N THR A 45 -31.53 -29.03 2.15
CA THR A 45 -30.90 -29.97 3.09
C THR A 45 -29.60 -29.41 3.70
N GLU A 46 -29.32 -28.14 3.48
CA GLU A 46 -28.10 -27.47 3.93
C GLU A 46 -27.98 -27.46 5.47
N ILE A 47 -26.77 -27.66 5.97
CA ILE A 47 -26.43 -27.63 7.41
C ILE A 47 -25.91 -26.22 7.74
N PHE A 48 -26.59 -25.55 8.67
CA PHE A 48 -26.18 -24.22 9.10
C PHE A 48 -25.43 -24.29 10.45
N PRO A 49 -24.19 -23.80 10.52
CA PRO A 49 -23.54 -23.50 11.81
C PRO A 49 -24.34 -22.48 12.63
N ASN A 50 -24.28 -22.59 13.98
CA ASN A 50 -25.14 -21.86 14.93
C ASN A 50 -25.14 -20.32 14.86
N ARG A 51 -24.31 -19.69 14.02
CA ARG A 51 -24.11 -18.23 13.94
C ARG A 51 -24.63 -17.57 12.66
N ILE A 52 -25.32 -18.30 11.78
CA ILE A 52 -25.82 -17.73 10.53
C ILE A 52 -27.24 -17.22 10.72
N SER A 53 -27.44 -15.91 10.50
CA SER A 53 -28.75 -15.25 10.65
C SER A 53 -29.79 -15.78 9.66
N LEU A 54 -31.06 -15.70 10.02
CA LEU A 54 -32.15 -16.10 9.13
C LEU A 54 -32.13 -15.33 7.80
N GLU A 55 -31.84 -14.04 7.85
CA GLU A 55 -31.71 -13.19 6.66
C GLU A 55 -30.65 -13.73 5.68
N LYS A 56 -29.46 -14.11 6.18
CA LYS A 56 -28.41 -14.73 5.35
C LYS A 56 -28.83 -16.07 4.77
N ARG A 57 -29.56 -16.89 5.53
CA ARG A 57 -30.09 -18.17 5.05
C ARG A 57 -31.10 -17.98 3.92
N GLU A 58 -31.99 -17.02 4.04
CA GLU A 58 -32.96 -16.66 2.99
C GLU A 58 -32.26 -16.10 1.76
N LYS A 59 -31.31 -15.18 1.94
CA LYS A 59 -30.52 -14.60 0.84
C LYS A 59 -29.70 -15.67 0.12
N LEU A 60 -29.15 -16.65 0.83
CA LEU A 60 -28.42 -17.77 0.24
C LEU A 60 -29.29 -18.57 -0.74
N ARG A 61 -30.51 -18.89 -0.35
CA ARG A 61 -31.48 -19.61 -1.21
C ARG A 61 -31.99 -18.75 -2.38
N LEU A 62 -32.24 -17.47 -2.11
CA LEU A 62 -32.74 -16.53 -3.12
C LEU A 62 -31.73 -16.33 -4.26
N LEU A 63 -30.43 -16.27 -3.94
CA LEU A 63 -29.37 -16.03 -4.92
C LEU A 63 -28.77 -17.31 -5.53
N ALA A 64 -29.27 -18.51 -5.13
CA ALA A 64 -28.79 -19.79 -5.64
C ALA A 64 -29.12 -20.09 -7.13
N PRO A 65 -30.20 -19.56 -7.77
CA PRO A 65 -30.40 -19.81 -9.20
C PRO A 65 -29.20 -19.36 -10.03
N ILE A 66 -28.70 -20.26 -10.89
CA ILE A 66 -27.48 -20.02 -11.69
C ILE A 66 -27.60 -18.75 -12.55
N GLN A 67 -28.79 -18.45 -13.04
CA GLN A 67 -29.06 -17.23 -13.82
C GLN A 67 -28.72 -15.96 -13.02
N GLN A 68 -29.04 -15.91 -11.73
CA GLN A 68 -28.72 -14.75 -10.89
C GLN A 68 -27.23 -14.60 -10.67
N ILE A 69 -26.48 -15.72 -10.59
CA ILE A 69 -25.03 -15.71 -10.49
C ILE A 69 -24.43 -15.16 -11.79
N ASP A 70 -24.92 -15.66 -12.93
CA ASP A 70 -24.45 -15.24 -14.26
C ASP A 70 -24.81 -13.75 -14.54
N ASP A 71 -25.98 -13.28 -14.12
CA ASP A 71 -26.38 -11.88 -14.21
C ASP A 71 -25.46 -10.97 -13.37
N PHE A 72 -25.11 -11.41 -12.16
CA PHE A 72 -24.15 -10.69 -11.33
C PHE A 72 -22.76 -10.63 -11.97
N ILE A 73 -22.26 -11.75 -12.53
CA ILE A 73 -20.99 -11.82 -13.24
C ILE A 73 -21.00 -10.88 -14.46
N SER A 74 -22.08 -10.85 -15.22
CA SER A 74 -22.25 -9.93 -16.35
C SER A 74 -22.17 -8.46 -15.90
N GLY A 75 -22.70 -8.16 -14.71
CA GLY A 75 -22.58 -6.86 -14.07
C GLY A 75 -21.13 -6.52 -13.69
N LEU A 76 -20.33 -7.50 -13.23
CA LEU A 76 -18.90 -7.29 -12.97
C LEU A 76 -18.15 -6.94 -14.26
N GLU A 77 -18.38 -7.69 -15.33
CA GLU A 77 -17.75 -7.45 -16.65
C GLU A 77 -18.07 -6.07 -17.19
N SER A 78 -19.34 -5.64 -17.11
CA SER A 78 -19.78 -4.32 -17.55
C SER A 78 -19.10 -3.18 -16.79
N ASN A 79 -18.65 -3.41 -15.57
CA ASN A 79 -17.93 -2.45 -14.73
C ASN A 79 -16.40 -2.63 -14.78
N CYS A 80 -15.87 -3.48 -15.67
CA CYS A 80 -14.45 -3.84 -15.75
C CYS A 80 -13.90 -4.33 -14.39
N VAL A 81 -14.71 -5.11 -13.66
CA VAL A 81 -14.34 -5.71 -12.37
C VAL A 81 -14.10 -7.21 -12.56
N ARG A 82 -12.95 -7.69 -12.12
CA ARG A 82 -12.65 -9.12 -12.05
C ARG A 82 -12.85 -9.62 -10.61
N ALA A 83 -13.41 -10.80 -10.46
CA ALA A 83 -13.50 -11.51 -9.18
C ALA A 83 -12.37 -12.54 -9.09
N LEU A 84 -11.44 -12.36 -8.15
CA LEU A 84 -10.44 -13.33 -7.77
C LEU A 84 -11.03 -14.15 -6.63
N THR A 85 -11.43 -15.38 -6.91
CA THR A 85 -12.11 -16.24 -5.93
C THR A 85 -11.10 -17.10 -5.19
N PHE A 86 -11.47 -17.58 -4.00
CA PHE A 86 -10.63 -18.51 -3.23
C PHE A 86 -10.27 -19.81 -4.01
N ALA A 87 -11.07 -20.17 -5.03
CA ALA A 87 -10.82 -21.29 -5.91
C ALA A 87 -9.99 -20.92 -7.16
N SER A 88 -9.75 -19.63 -7.42
CA SER A 88 -9.00 -19.21 -8.61
C SER A 88 -7.52 -19.54 -8.47
N ASP A 89 -6.89 -19.96 -9.55
CA ASP A 89 -5.45 -20.27 -9.61
C ASP A 89 -4.59 -19.03 -9.30
N ASP A 90 -5.08 -17.84 -9.66
CA ASP A 90 -4.40 -16.56 -9.43
C ASP A 90 -4.81 -15.86 -8.11
N TYR A 91 -5.54 -16.55 -7.24
CA TYR A 91 -5.78 -16.04 -5.89
C TYR A 91 -4.46 -16.03 -5.10
N PRO A 92 -4.07 -14.89 -4.46
CA PRO A 92 -2.76 -14.78 -3.82
C PRO A 92 -2.54 -15.82 -2.70
N GLU A 93 -1.53 -16.67 -2.85
CA GLU A 93 -1.23 -17.76 -1.91
C GLU A 93 -0.98 -17.28 -0.48
N LEU A 94 -0.27 -16.15 -0.31
CA LEU A 94 -0.04 -15.55 1.01
C LEU A 94 -1.36 -15.21 1.72
N LEU A 95 -2.38 -14.81 0.95
CA LEU A 95 -3.68 -14.44 1.49
C LEU A 95 -4.54 -15.67 1.82
N LYS A 96 -4.35 -16.81 1.12
CA LYS A 96 -5.00 -18.07 1.50
C LYS A 96 -4.60 -18.54 2.90
N CYS A 97 -3.39 -18.20 3.33
CA CYS A 97 -2.80 -18.66 4.59
C CYS A 97 -3.23 -17.86 5.83
N ILE A 98 -3.98 -16.75 5.70
CA ILE A 98 -4.44 -16.00 6.88
C ILE A 98 -5.64 -16.70 7.55
N TYR A 99 -5.89 -16.37 8.81
CA TYR A 99 -7.00 -16.99 9.58
C TYR A 99 -8.39 -16.80 8.93
N ASP A 100 -8.63 -15.67 8.29
CA ASP A 100 -9.92 -15.30 7.69
C ASP A 100 -9.70 -14.80 6.24
N PRO A 101 -9.38 -15.70 5.29
CA PRO A 101 -9.14 -15.32 3.90
C PRO A 101 -10.45 -14.89 3.23
N PRO A 102 -10.45 -13.79 2.44
CA PRO A 102 -11.61 -13.41 1.65
C PRO A 102 -12.10 -14.52 0.72
N LEU A 103 -13.42 -14.72 0.59
CA LEU A 103 -13.99 -15.62 -0.40
C LEU A 103 -13.68 -15.17 -1.82
N VAL A 104 -13.74 -13.86 -2.02
CA VAL A 104 -13.52 -13.17 -3.30
C VAL A 104 -12.84 -11.84 -3.02
N LEU A 105 -11.86 -11.51 -3.86
CA LEU A 105 -11.35 -10.16 -4.01
C LEU A 105 -11.84 -9.59 -5.34
N TYR A 106 -12.66 -8.55 -5.29
CA TYR A 106 -13.03 -7.79 -6.46
C TYR A 106 -11.87 -6.88 -6.85
N SER A 107 -11.44 -6.98 -8.10
CA SER A 107 -10.26 -6.31 -8.64
C SER A 107 -10.65 -5.37 -9.77
N ARG A 108 -10.09 -4.16 -9.80
CA ARG A 108 -10.23 -3.19 -10.88
C ARG A 108 -8.91 -2.49 -11.15
N GLY A 109 -8.61 -2.21 -12.42
CA GLY A 109 -7.38 -1.56 -12.87
C GLY A 109 -6.74 -2.27 -14.06
N CYS A 110 -5.69 -1.68 -14.63
CA CYS A 110 -4.98 -2.22 -15.79
C CYS A 110 -3.88 -3.23 -15.42
N GLY A 111 -3.52 -3.34 -14.14
CA GLY A 111 -2.53 -4.31 -13.67
C GLY A 111 -3.07 -5.75 -13.73
N ASP A 112 -2.14 -6.71 -13.79
CA ASP A 112 -2.44 -8.14 -13.64
C ASP A 112 -1.91 -8.62 -12.30
N ILE A 113 -2.77 -9.29 -11.51
CA ILE A 113 -2.40 -9.83 -10.20
C ILE A 113 -1.27 -10.87 -10.29
N ASN A 114 -1.18 -11.57 -11.41
CA ASN A 114 -0.10 -12.54 -11.67
C ASN A 114 1.30 -11.88 -11.76
N ASN A 115 1.34 -10.57 -11.98
CA ASN A 115 2.57 -9.79 -11.98
C ASN A 115 2.95 -9.27 -10.57
N MET A 116 2.20 -9.64 -9.53
CA MET A 116 2.50 -9.27 -8.16
C MET A 116 3.77 -9.96 -7.68
N SER A 117 4.85 -9.21 -7.57
CA SER A 117 6.16 -9.71 -7.16
C SER A 117 6.57 -9.06 -5.83
N LEU A 118 7.17 -9.85 -4.94
CA LEU A 118 7.65 -9.39 -3.64
C LEU A 118 6.67 -8.41 -2.96
N PRO A 119 5.40 -8.78 -2.77
CA PRO A 119 4.41 -7.86 -2.24
C PRO A 119 4.79 -7.37 -0.84
N PHE A 120 4.87 -6.06 -0.68
CA PHE A 120 5.34 -5.43 0.54
C PHE A 120 4.41 -4.29 0.97
N ALA A 121 3.93 -4.34 2.21
CA ALA A 121 3.03 -3.32 2.72
C ALA A 121 3.79 -2.08 3.20
N ILE A 122 3.32 -0.89 2.81
CA ILE A 122 3.74 0.38 3.41
C ILE A 122 2.51 1.05 3.98
N ILE A 123 2.52 1.29 5.29
CA ILE A 123 1.40 1.86 6.04
C ILE A 123 1.86 2.96 6.98
N GLY A 124 0.93 3.80 7.40
CA GLY A 124 1.23 4.81 8.41
C GLY A 124 0.04 5.67 8.79
N SER A 125 0.35 6.77 9.46
CA SER A 125 -0.64 7.73 9.93
C SER A 125 -1.36 8.42 8.78
N ARG A 126 -2.66 8.68 8.96
CA ARG A 126 -3.43 9.58 8.08
C ARG A 126 -3.04 11.05 8.25
N ASN A 127 -2.57 11.40 9.44
CA ASN A 127 -2.08 12.73 9.81
C ASN A 127 -0.56 12.66 10.01
N CYS A 128 0.15 12.13 9.02
CA CYS A 128 1.60 12.05 9.06
C CYS A 128 2.23 13.45 8.93
N THR A 129 3.49 13.53 9.29
CA THR A 129 4.30 14.73 9.08
C THR A 129 4.82 14.77 7.63
N ASP A 130 5.39 15.91 7.20
CA ASP A 130 6.06 16.03 5.90
C ASP A 130 7.19 14.99 5.75
N TYR A 131 7.85 14.62 6.87
CA TYR A 131 8.80 13.52 6.91
C TYR A 131 8.13 12.19 6.58
N GLY A 132 6.99 11.88 7.20
CA GLY A 132 6.23 10.65 6.95
C GLY A 132 5.75 10.56 5.50
N GLU A 133 5.29 11.67 4.91
CA GLU A 133 4.93 11.71 3.48
C GLU A 133 6.14 11.44 2.57
N SER A 134 7.25 12.15 2.83
CA SER A 134 8.48 12.02 2.05
C SER A 134 9.06 10.60 2.12
N MET A 135 9.11 10.01 3.31
CA MET A 135 9.61 8.65 3.50
C MET A 135 8.70 7.62 2.86
N SER A 136 7.38 7.76 3.00
CA SER A 136 6.43 6.84 2.35
C SER A 136 6.61 6.84 0.83
N ALA A 137 6.78 8.01 0.22
CA ALA A 137 7.02 8.13 -1.22
C ALA A 137 8.39 7.56 -1.62
N LEU A 138 9.44 7.83 -0.85
CA LEU A 138 10.79 7.33 -1.10
C LEU A 138 10.85 5.80 -1.06
N PHE A 139 10.34 5.20 0.03
CA PHE A 139 10.31 3.75 0.18
C PHE A 139 9.43 3.10 -0.90
N GLY A 140 8.26 3.70 -1.19
CA GLY A 140 7.37 3.25 -2.25
C GLY A 140 8.05 3.22 -3.61
N GLU A 141 8.74 4.29 -3.98
CA GLU A 141 9.46 4.40 -5.26
C GLU A 141 10.65 3.44 -5.33
N THR A 142 11.52 3.45 -4.32
CA THR A 142 12.74 2.64 -4.33
C THR A 142 12.45 1.15 -4.33
N LEU A 143 11.53 0.68 -3.47
CA LEU A 143 11.17 -0.73 -3.44
C LEU A 143 10.48 -1.16 -4.74
N ALA A 144 9.56 -0.34 -5.29
CA ALA A 144 8.92 -0.65 -6.55
C ALA A 144 9.91 -0.70 -7.74
N ARG A 145 10.94 0.16 -7.77
CA ARG A 145 12.02 0.09 -8.77
C ARG A 145 12.85 -1.18 -8.65
N ASN A 146 12.93 -1.77 -7.45
CA ASN A 146 13.61 -3.03 -7.19
C ASN A 146 12.66 -4.25 -7.29
N GLY A 147 11.54 -4.13 -8.00
CA GLY A 147 10.65 -5.24 -8.35
C GLY A 147 9.59 -5.56 -7.30
N PHE A 148 9.47 -4.80 -6.21
CA PHE A 148 8.40 -5.00 -5.24
C PHE A 148 7.07 -4.47 -5.77
N THR A 149 5.99 -5.14 -5.42
CA THR A 149 4.63 -4.60 -5.51
C THR A 149 4.27 -3.97 -4.16
N ILE A 150 4.04 -2.66 -4.16
CA ILE A 150 3.68 -1.94 -2.93
C ILE A 150 2.20 -2.09 -2.63
N VAL A 151 1.89 -2.72 -1.50
CA VAL A 151 0.51 -2.93 -1.02
C VAL A 151 0.19 -1.88 0.03
N SER A 152 -0.93 -1.18 -0.13
CA SER A 152 -1.35 -0.15 0.84
C SER A 152 -2.87 0.00 0.90
N GLY A 153 -3.35 0.83 1.82
CA GLY A 153 -4.78 1.03 2.03
C GLY A 153 -5.38 2.22 1.30
N LEU A 154 -4.60 2.99 0.58
CA LEU A 154 -5.02 4.23 -0.05
C LEU A 154 -5.76 5.18 0.92
N ALA A 155 -5.36 5.17 2.20
CA ALA A 155 -5.77 6.18 3.17
C ALA A 155 -4.97 7.47 2.96
N TYR A 156 -5.45 8.59 3.52
CA TYR A 156 -4.66 9.84 3.55
C TYR A 156 -3.27 9.61 4.17
N GLY A 157 -2.33 10.45 3.82
CA GLY A 157 -0.98 10.45 4.38
C GLY A 157 -0.12 9.30 3.84
N CYS A 158 0.50 8.52 4.72
CA CYS A 158 1.53 7.54 4.36
C CYS A 158 1.07 6.54 3.27
N ASP A 159 -0.14 5.99 3.39
CA ASP A 159 -0.65 4.99 2.45
C ASP A 159 -0.72 5.54 1.00
N ALA A 160 -1.32 6.73 0.83
CA ALA A 160 -1.44 7.37 -0.48
C ALA A 160 -0.07 7.74 -1.04
N MET A 161 0.84 8.25 -0.20
CA MET A 161 2.18 8.66 -0.63
C MET A 161 3.06 7.46 -1.01
N ALA A 162 2.92 6.33 -0.34
CA ALA A 162 3.58 5.08 -0.74
C ALA A 162 3.16 4.66 -2.17
N SER A 163 1.86 4.72 -2.47
CA SER A 163 1.37 4.43 -3.82
C SER A 163 1.83 5.45 -4.86
N VAL A 164 1.87 6.75 -4.49
CA VAL A 164 2.40 7.83 -5.36
C VAL A 164 3.88 7.59 -5.69
N GLY A 165 4.67 7.17 -4.70
CA GLY A 165 6.07 6.79 -4.91
C GLY A 165 6.19 5.60 -5.85
N ALA A 166 5.49 4.50 -5.55
CA ALA A 166 5.51 3.27 -6.33
C ALA A 166 5.16 3.49 -7.81
N LEU A 167 4.18 4.35 -8.09
CA LEU A 167 3.77 4.69 -9.45
C LEU A 167 4.85 5.39 -10.29
N LYS A 168 5.95 5.88 -9.67
CA LYS A 168 7.10 6.44 -10.38
C LYS A 168 8.09 5.37 -10.85
N ALA A 169 7.93 4.13 -10.43
CA ALA A 169 8.80 3.03 -10.83
C ALA A 169 8.47 2.60 -12.27
N ASP A 170 9.28 3.06 -13.22
CA ASP A 170 9.16 2.62 -14.60
C ASP A 170 9.71 1.19 -14.75
N GLY A 171 9.06 0.40 -15.62
CA GLY A 171 9.44 -1.00 -15.87
C GLY A 171 8.85 -2.02 -14.88
N ASN A 172 8.28 -1.61 -13.75
CA ASN A 172 7.56 -2.53 -12.87
C ASN A 172 6.15 -2.78 -13.44
N PRO A 173 5.78 -4.04 -13.77
CA PRO A 173 4.49 -4.35 -14.39
C PRO A 173 3.31 -4.19 -13.42
N LEU A 174 3.53 -4.28 -12.10
CA LEU A 174 2.52 -4.04 -11.07
C LEU A 174 3.15 -3.30 -9.88
N PRO A 175 3.39 -1.98 -10.00
CA PRO A 175 4.12 -1.24 -8.98
C PRO A 175 3.35 -1.08 -7.66
N THR A 176 2.01 -1.06 -7.70
CA THR A 176 1.21 -0.89 -6.49
C THR A 176 -0.16 -1.56 -6.58
N VAL A 177 -0.62 -2.04 -5.43
CA VAL A 177 -1.95 -2.58 -5.18
C VAL A 177 -2.59 -1.84 -4.01
N ALA A 178 -3.73 -1.22 -4.26
CA ALA A 178 -4.50 -0.55 -3.22
C ALA A 178 -5.66 -1.43 -2.75
N VAL A 179 -5.69 -1.80 -1.47
CA VAL A 179 -6.81 -2.51 -0.88
C VAL A 179 -7.79 -1.50 -0.29
N LEU A 180 -9.08 -1.60 -0.60
CA LEU A 180 -10.08 -0.62 -0.17
C LEU A 180 -10.98 -1.17 0.95
N GLY A 181 -11.45 -0.28 1.82
CA GLY A 181 -12.52 -0.56 2.79
C GLY A 181 -13.92 -0.21 2.26
N GLN A 182 -14.06 -0.12 0.94
CA GLN A 182 -15.30 0.09 0.17
C GLN A 182 -15.21 -0.68 -1.14
N GLY A 183 -16.30 -0.85 -1.85
CA GLY A 183 -16.28 -1.52 -3.17
C GLY A 183 -15.44 -0.77 -4.20
N VAL A 184 -14.88 -1.51 -5.15
CA VAL A 184 -13.94 -0.99 -6.15
C VAL A 184 -14.56 -0.03 -7.17
N CYS A 185 -15.90 0.00 -7.29
CA CYS A 185 -16.65 0.92 -8.15
C CYS A 185 -17.16 2.15 -7.40
N VAL A 186 -16.91 2.28 -6.10
CA VAL A 186 -17.31 3.46 -5.34
C VAL A 186 -16.27 4.56 -5.54
N ASP A 187 -16.71 5.68 -6.10
CA ASP A 187 -15.84 6.83 -6.34
C ASP A 187 -15.30 7.42 -5.04
N LYS A 188 -14.03 7.82 -5.08
CA LYS A 188 -13.42 8.63 -4.04
C LYS A 188 -13.61 10.10 -4.38
N ASN A 189 -14.20 10.85 -3.47
CA ASN A 189 -14.44 12.29 -3.60
C ASN A 189 -13.49 13.11 -2.71
N ASP A 190 -12.31 12.58 -2.44
CA ASP A 190 -11.31 13.15 -1.54
C ASP A 190 -9.96 13.37 -2.24
N SER A 191 -8.95 13.83 -1.53
CA SER A 191 -7.62 14.10 -2.10
C SER A 191 -6.94 12.84 -2.65
N THR A 192 -7.36 11.63 -2.25
CA THR A 192 -6.81 10.37 -2.76
C THR A 192 -7.43 9.93 -4.10
N ALA A 193 -8.46 10.62 -4.58
CA ALA A 193 -9.14 10.32 -5.84
C ALA A 193 -8.16 10.33 -7.04
N ARG A 194 -7.27 11.33 -7.10
CA ARG A 194 -6.25 11.41 -8.17
C ARG A 194 -5.28 10.24 -8.12
N THR A 195 -4.88 9.83 -6.92
CA THR A 195 -3.99 8.67 -6.74
C THR A 195 -4.70 7.39 -7.15
N MET A 196 -5.97 7.23 -6.78
CA MET A 196 -6.79 6.07 -7.20
C MET A 196 -6.85 5.97 -8.73
N ASN A 197 -7.11 7.06 -9.44
CA ASN A 197 -7.15 7.06 -10.90
C ASN A 197 -5.82 6.62 -11.52
N LYS A 198 -4.69 7.11 -11.01
CA LYS A 198 -3.37 6.68 -11.46
C LYS A 198 -3.09 5.20 -11.16
N ILE A 199 -3.58 4.69 -10.01
CA ILE A 199 -3.49 3.26 -9.68
C ILE A 199 -4.31 2.44 -10.68
N LEU A 200 -5.52 2.87 -11.04
CA LEU A 200 -6.33 2.20 -12.05
C LEU A 200 -5.67 2.13 -13.43
N GLU A 201 -4.79 3.08 -13.76
CA GLU A 201 -4.04 3.12 -15.02
C GLU A 201 -2.81 2.18 -15.03
N ARG A 202 -2.16 1.93 -13.88
CA ARG A 202 -0.87 1.22 -13.82
C ARG A 202 -0.77 0.15 -12.73
N GLY A 203 -1.79 -0.02 -11.93
CA GLY A 203 -1.83 -0.93 -10.80
C GLY A 203 -3.18 -1.60 -10.67
N LEU A 204 -3.49 -2.05 -9.45
CA LEU A 204 -4.76 -2.67 -9.10
C LEU A 204 -5.37 -2.04 -7.85
N VAL A 205 -6.69 -1.99 -7.86
CA VAL A 205 -7.51 -1.70 -6.69
C VAL A 205 -8.26 -2.96 -6.32
N LEU A 206 -8.17 -3.40 -5.07
CA LEU A 206 -8.78 -4.62 -4.56
C LEU A 206 -9.77 -4.31 -3.44
N SER A 207 -10.85 -5.07 -3.35
CA SER A 207 -11.77 -5.04 -2.21
C SER A 207 -12.43 -6.39 -1.98
N GLU A 208 -12.69 -6.73 -0.72
CA GLU A 208 -13.56 -7.85 -0.34
C GLU A 208 -15.05 -7.48 -0.41
N LEU A 209 -15.36 -6.19 -0.36
CA LEU A 209 -16.73 -5.68 -0.46
C LEU A 209 -17.25 -5.75 -1.90
N LEU A 210 -18.56 -5.97 -2.05
CA LEU A 210 -19.21 -5.92 -3.35
C LEU A 210 -18.89 -4.61 -4.09
N PRO A 211 -18.78 -4.62 -5.43
CA PRO A 211 -18.21 -3.50 -6.20
C PRO A 211 -18.79 -2.11 -5.89
N HIS A 212 -20.08 -2.02 -5.60
CA HIS A 212 -20.77 -0.77 -5.30
C HIS A 212 -21.06 -0.54 -3.81
N SER A 213 -20.58 -1.43 -2.92
CA SER A 213 -20.80 -1.30 -1.48
C SER A 213 -20.02 -0.14 -0.90
N ARG A 214 -20.72 0.77 -0.18
CA ARG A 214 -20.09 1.88 0.52
C ARG A 214 -19.39 1.40 1.78
N ALA A 215 -18.35 2.14 2.21
CA ALA A 215 -17.70 1.89 3.48
C ALA A 215 -18.68 2.01 4.65
N PHE A 216 -18.53 1.13 5.64
CA PHE A 216 -19.31 1.13 6.88
C PHE A 216 -18.36 1.12 8.09
N LYS A 217 -18.95 1.35 9.28
CA LYS A 217 -18.16 1.31 10.52
C LYS A 217 -17.57 -0.10 10.72
N GLY A 218 -16.25 -0.18 10.71
CA GLY A 218 -15.53 -1.46 10.83
C GLY A 218 -14.93 -2.00 9.53
N SER A 219 -15.37 -1.54 8.33
CA SER A 219 -14.83 -2.04 7.07
C SER A 219 -13.32 -1.76 6.89
N TYR A 220 -12.83 -0.63 7.41
CA TYR A 220 -11.40 -0.31 7.36
C TYR A 220 -10.51 -1.23 8.21
N PRO A 221 -10.82 -1.50 9.50
CA PRO A 221 -10.10 -2.51 10.27
C PRO A 221 -10.15 -3.91 9.66
N MET A 222 -11.31 -4.33 9.15
CA MET A 222 -11.47 -5.63 8.49
C MET A 222 -10.59 -5.74 7.24
N ARG A 223 -10.53 -4.69 6.42
CA ARG A 223 -9.68 -4.61 5.24
C ARG A 223 -8.19 -4.74 5.58
N ASN A 224 -7.75 -4.23 6.72
CA ASN A 224 -6.33 -4.18 7.06
C ASN A 224 -5.67 -5.57 7.12
N ARG A 225 -6.41 -6.63 7.49
CA ARG A 225 -5.91 -8.02 7.44
C ARG A 225 -5.55 -8.47 6.03
N ILE A 226 -6.18 -7.87 5.02
CA ILE A 226 -5.90 -8.18 3.61
C ILE A 226 -4.62 -7.49 3.16
N ILE A 227 -4.34 -6.26 3.63
CA ILE A 227 -3.09 -5.56 3.34
C ILE A 227 -1.90 -6.40 3.84
N SER A 228 -1.92 -6.77 5.12
CA SER A 228 -0.86 -7.61 5.69
C SER A 228 -0.85 -9.03 5.11
N GLY A 229 -2.02 -9.59 4.84
CA GLY A 229 -2.19 -10.94 4.27
C GLY A 229 -1.62 -11.10 2.86
N LEU A 230 -1.71 -10.05 2.04
CA LEU A 230 -1.11 -10.02 0.70
C LEU A 230 0.41 -9.88 0.74
N SER A 231 0.99 -9.42 1.86
CA SER A 231 2.36 -8.93 1.90
C SER A 231 3.32 -9.92 2.57
N GLN A 232 4.56 -9.97 2.11
CA GLN A 232 5.66 -10.73 2.73
C GLN A 232 6.25 -10.01 3.94
N GLY A 233 6.20 -8.67 3.94
CA GLY A 233 6.64 -7.82 5.03
C GLY A 233 5.87 -6.51 5.04
N LEU A 234 6.03 -5.74 6.10
CA LEU A 234 5.29 -4.51 6.33
C LEU A 234 6.17 -3.44 6.95
N LEU A 235 6.18 -2.24 6.38
CA LEU A 235 6.82 -1.05 6.94
C LEU A 235 5.78 -0.13 7.58
N VAL A 236 6.00 0.21 8.84
CA VAL A 236 5.28 1.29 9.53
C VAL A 236 6.12 2.56 9.48
N VAL A 237 5.68 3.55 8.70
CA VAL A 237 6.40 4.81 8.51
C VAL A 237 6.21 5.72 9.71
N GLU A 238 4.98 6.02 10.08
CA GLU A 238 4.61 6.80 11.26
C GLU A 238 3.34 6.24 11.89
N ALA A 239 3.27 6.19 13.21
CA ALA A 239 2.10 5.77 13.95
C ALA A 239 2.03 6.42 15.34
N GLY A 240 0.85 6.92 15.71
CA GLY A 240 0.55 7.23 17.11
C GLY A 240 0.28 5.95 17.89
N LEU A 241 0.43 5.98 19.23
CA LEU A 241 0.26 4.81 20.12
C LEU A 241 -1.10 4.08 19.97
N ARG A 242 -2.16 4.81 19.67
CA ARG A 242 -3.54 4.27 19.54
C ARG A 242 -4.08 4.52 18.14
N SER A 243 -3.29 4.23 17.11
CA SER A 243 -3.70 4.44 15.71
C SER A 243 -4.22 3.16 15.07
N GLY A 244 -5.04 3.32 14.02
CA GLY A 244 -5.48 2.21 13.17
C GLY A 244 -4.29 1.49 12.49
N THR A 245 -3.16 2.17 12.31
CA THR A 245 -1.91 1.60 11.80
C THR A 245 -1.40 0.46 12.67
N MET A 246 -1.52 0.60 14.00
CA MET A 246 -1.12 -0.44 14.95
C MET A 246 -1.97 -1.71 14.81
N ILE A 247 -3.24 -1.59 14.40
CA ILE A 247 -4.11 -2.76 14.14
C ILE A 247 -3.54 -3.56 12.97
N THR A 248 -3.12 -2.88 11.89
CA THR A 248 -2.53 -3.55 10.72
C THR A 248 -1.18 -4.19 11.05
N ALA A 249 -0.34 -3.49 11.83
CA ALA A 249 0.94 -4.03 12.27
C ALA A 249 0.77 -5.28 13.15
N ASN A 250 -0.19 -5.28 14.07
CA ASN A 250 -0.51 -6.46 14.88
C ASN A 250 -1.02 -7.63 14.01
N ALA A 251 -1.92 -7.36 13.06
CA ALA A 251 -2.38 -8.38 12.12
C ALA A 251 -1.23 -8.98 11.30
N ALA A 252 -0.26 -8.16 10.87
CA ALA A 252 0.93 -8.63 10.18
C ALA A 252 1.77 -9.58 11.05
N MET A 253 1.99 -9.24 12.33
CA MET A 253 2.70 -10.10 13.28
C MET A 253 1.96 -11.43 13.52
N GLU A 254 0.64 -11.39 13.73
CA GLU A 254 -0.20 -12.57 13.88
C GLU A 254 -0.18 -13.48 12.66
N GLN A 255 -0.01 -12.90 11.47
CA GLN A 255 0.12 -13.61 10.19
C GLN A 255 1.56 -14.06 9.89
N GLY A 256 2.51 -13.85 10.82
CA GLY A 256 3.92 -14.24 10.65
C GLY A 256 4.68 -13.38 9.64
N ARG A 257 4.21 -12.14 9.36
CA ARG A 257 4.90 -11.21 8.45
C ARG A 257 5.98 -10.44 9.21
N MET A 258 7.12 -10.21 8.56
CA MET A 258 8.13 -9.33 9.11
C MET A 258 7.62 -7.90 9.18
N VAL A 259 7.76 -7.28 10.34
CA VAL A 259 7.38 -5.88 10.55
C VAL A 259 8.62 -5.03 10.72
N PHE A 260 8.69 -3.97 9.93
CA PHE A 260 9.72 -2.94 9.98
C PHE A 260 9.10 -1.63 10.47
N ALA A 261 9.91 -0.79 11.11
CA ALA A 261 9.46 0.53 11.56
C ALA A 261 10.56 1.56 11.41
N LEU A 262 10.19 2.76 10.94
CA LEU A 262 11.08 3.90 10.94
C LEU A 262 11.18 4.47 12.37
N PRO A 263 12.40 4.66 12.89
CA PRO A 263 12.59 5.40 14.12
C PRO A 263 12.30 6.89 13.89
N GLY A 264 11.78 7.56 14.89
CA GLY A 264 11.53 9.00 14.83
C GLY A 264 11.87 9.69 16.14
N ARG A 265 11.68 11.01 16.17
CA ARG A 265 11.98 11.81 17.36
C ARG A 265 11.10 11.37 18.53
N ILE A 266 11.68 11.26 19.72
CA ILE A 266 10.96 10.84 20.94
C ILE A 266 9.87 11.82 21.36
N THR A 267 9.95 13.07 20.91
CA THR A 267 8.97 14.14 21.18
C THR A 267 7.79 14.11 20.21
N ASP A 268 7.92 13.43 19.07
CA ASP A 268 6.91 13.48 18.01
C ASP A 268 5.81 12.43 18.25
N ARG A 269 4.56 12.90 18.32
CA ARG A 269 3.40 12.03 18.56
C ARG A 269 3.25 10.93 17.50
N MET A 270 3.60 11.23 16.25
CA MET A 270 3.49 10.29 15.12
C MET A 270 4.61 9.25 15.12
N SER A 271 5.67 9.45 15.89
CA SER A 271 6.75 8.47 16.07
C SER A 271 6.60 7.61 17.33
N GLN A 272 5.65 7.91 18.20
CA GLN A 272 5.50 7.18 19.48
C GLN A 272 5.15 5.70 19.26
N GLY A 273 4.31 5.38 18.28
CA GLY A 273 3.91 4.01 17.96
C GLY A 273 5.08 3.21 17.36
N THR A 274 5.78 3.76 16.37
CA THR A 274 6.95 3.11 15.76
C THR A 274 8.06 2.91 16.78
N ASN A 275 8.42 3.94 17.55
CA ASN A 275 9.42 3.85 18.61
C ASN A 275 9.03 2.82 19.70
N GLN A 276 7.73 2.70 20.04
CA GLN A 276 7.26 1.69 20.99
C GLN A 276 7.40 0.27 20.42
N MET A 277 7.12 0.06 19.13
CA MET A 277 7.32 -1.24 18.48
C MET A 277 8.79 -1.63 18.48
N LEU A 278 9.69 -0.70 18.14
CA LEU A 278 11.15 -0.90 18.16
C LEU A 278 11.63 -1.22 19.56
N LYS A 279 11.20 -0.46 20.57
CA LYS A 279 11.56 -0.69 21.98
C LYS A 279 11.17 -2.08 22.49
N ASN A 280 10.02 -2.59 22.04
CA ASN A 280 9.48 -3.88 22.46
C ASN A 280 10.00 -5.06 21.63
N GLY A 281 10.82 -4.81 20.60
CA GLY A 281 11.26 -5.84 19.66
C GLY A 281 10.14 -6.38 18.75
N ALA A 282 9.04 -5.66 18.62
CA ALA A 282 7.90 -6.00 17.77
C ALA A 282 8.10 -5.60 16.30
N ALA A 283 9.12 -4.81 16.01
CA ALA A 283 9.52 -4.43 14.65
C ALA A 283 11.04 -4.30 14.57
N GLN A 284 11.58 -4.53 13.39
CA GLN A 284 12.97 -4.25 13.06
C GLN A 284 13.12 -2.77 12.68
N ALA A 285 14.14 -2.10 13.22
CA ALA A 285 14.46 -0.73 12.84
C ALA A 285 14.94 -0.66 11.40
N VAL A 286 14.49 0.35 10.67
CA VAL A 286 14.91 0.66 9.30
C VAL A 286 15.44 2.08 9.26
N TYR A 287 16.64 2.25 8.75
CA TYR A 287 17.32 3.55 8.61
C TYR A 287 17.41 3.98 7.14
N GLY A 288 17.15 3.06 6.21
CA GLY A 288 17.12 3.29 4.77
C GLY A 288 16.39 2.16 4.04
N THR A 289 16.14 2.36 2.75
CA THR A 289 15.53 1.34 1.89
C THR A 289 16.40 0.09 1.78
N ASP A 290 17.72 0.27 1.91
CA ASP A 290 18.72 -0.80 1.80
C ASP A 290 18.50 -1.88 2.86
N ASP A 291 18.06 -1.52 4.08
CA ASP A 291 17.79 -2.49 5.16
C ASP A 291 16.69 -3.50 4.76
N ILE A 292 15.69 -3.04 4.00
CA ILE A 292 14.62 -3.91 3.50
C ILE A 292 15.12 -4.74 2.31
N LEU A 293 15.85 -4.12 1.38
CA LEU A 293 16.41 -4.81 0.21
C LEU A 293 17.35 -5.93 0.64
N GLU A 294 18.25 -5.67 1.60
CA GLU A 294 19.15 -6.67 2.17
C GLU A 294 18.40 -7.81 2.85
N TYR A 295 17.35 -7.50 3.61
CA TYR A 295 16.52 -8.53 4.24
C TYR A 295 15.91 -9.50 3.23
N PHE A 296 15.49 -9.00 2.05
CA PHE A 296 14.94 -9.81 0.96
C PHE A 296 16.02 -10.37 0.01
N GLY A 297 17.30 -10.20 0.32
CA GLY A 297 18.42 -10.73 -0.46
C GLY A 297 18.64 -10.00 -1.79
N ILE A 298 18.16 -8.78 -1.93
CA ILE A 298 18.36 -7.95 -3.12
C ILE A 298 19.63 -7.14 -2.92
N THR A 299 20.76 -7.67 -3.39
CA THR A 299 22.10 -7.12 -3.14
C THR A 299 22.66 -6.24 -4.27
N ASP A 300 22.03 -6.21 -5.46
CA ASP A 300 22.48 -5.41 -6.60
C ASP A 300 22.11 -3.90 -6.48
N ILE A 301 22.27 -3.36 -5.27
CA ILE A 301 22.08 -1.95 -4.94
C ILE A 301 23.16 -1.06 -5.61
N SER A 302 24.24 -1.67 -6.10
CA SER A 302 25.41 -0.98 -6.66
C SER A 302 25.09 -0.13 -7.89
N TYR A 303 24.08 -0.49 -8.68
CA TYR A 303 23.76 0.22 -9.92
C TYR A 303 23.06 1.57 -9.67
N GLU A 304 22.20 1.67 -8.67
CA GLU A 304 21.51 2.93 -8.35
C GLU A 304 22.34 3.86 -7.45
N LYS A 305 23.10 3.33 -6.47
CA LYS A 305 24.06 4.14 -5.68
C LYS A 305 25.11 4.78 -6.59
N ASN A 306 25.63 4.03 -7.55
CA ASN A 306 26.61 4.54 -8.51
C ASN A 306 26.00 5.54 -9.50
N ASN A 307 24.76 5.33 -9.93
CA ASN A 307 24.09 6.27 -10.87
C ASN A 307 23.59 7.55 -10.18
N ARG A 308 23.08 7.48 -8.94
CA ARG A 308 22.75 8.68 -8.15
C ARG A 308 24.01 9.46 -7.76
N ALA A 309 25.03 8.79 -7.24
CA ALA A 309 26.32 9.41 -6.94
C ALA A 309 26.99 9.98 -8.20
N ALA A 310 26.93 9.27 -9.33
CA ALA A 310 27.47 9.76 -10.61
C ALA A 310 26.66 10.91 -11.21
N SER A 311 25.33 10.94 -11.04
CA SER A 311 24.49 12.05 -11.50
C SER A 311 24.65 13.29 -10.62
N GLU A 312 24.74 13.14 -9.29
CA GLU A 312 25.03 14.23 -8.35
C GLU A 312 26.47 14.74 -8.53
N ASP A 313 27.46 13.85 -8.66
CA ASP A 313 28.84 14.22 -8.92
C ASP A 313 29.00 14.93 -10.27
N ASN A 314 28.25 14.53 -11.30
CA ASN A 314 28.22 15.22 -12.58
C ASN A 314 27.51 16.57 -12.50
N ALA A 315 26.38 16.66 -11.80
CA ALA A 315 25.69 17.92 -11.57
C ALA A 315 26.56 18.89 -10.77
N VAL A 316 27.21 18.41 -9.70
CA VAL A 316 28.15 19.21 -8.90
C VAL A 316 29.41 19.59 -9.70
N LYS A 317 29.93 18.73 -10.57
CA LYS A 317 31.06 19.05 -11.45
C LYS A 317 30.75 20.17 -12.44
N ASN A 318 29.52 20.29 -12.87
CA ASN A 318 29.07 21.31 -13.82
C ASN A 318 28.74 22.66 -13.15
N LEU A 319 28.67 22.73 -11.82
CA LEU A 319 28.48 23.99 -11.10
C LEU A 319 29.67 24.93 -11.28
N SER A 320 29.41 26.24 -11.30
CA SER A 320 30.43 27.27 -11.23
C SER A 320 31.25 27.18 -9.95
N THR A 321 32.43 27.76 -9.91
CA THR A 321 33.30 27.75 -8.72
C THR A 321 32.62 28.36 -7.50
N SER A 322 31.81 29.41 -7.69
CA SER A 322 31.02 30.06 -6.62
C SER A 322 29.89 29.18 -6.15
N ALA A 323 29.14 28.55 -7.07
CA ALA A 323 28.06 27.61 -6.73
C ALA A 323 28.58 26.35 -6.02
N LYS A 324 29.77 25.85 -6.37
CA LYS A 324 30.43 24.76 -5.62
C LYS A 324 30.74 25.11 -4.18
N LYS A 325 31.28 26.31 -3.93
CA LYS A 325 31.54 26.78 -2.55
C LYS A 325 30.25 26.88 -1.75
N LEU A 326 29.18 27.36 -2.36
CA LEU A 326 27.86 27.46 -1.75
C LEU A 326 27.29 26.06 -1.43
N TYR A 327 27.38 25.12 -2.36
CA TYR A 327 26.94 23.74 -2.13
C TYR A 327 27.68 23.06 -0.98
N LEU A 328 29.00 23.23 -0.91
CA LEU A 328 29.85 22.71 0.21
C LEU A 328 29.47 23.34 1.55
N ALA A 329 29.05 24.61 1.58
CA ALA A 329 28.58 25.25 2.80
C ALA A 329 27.23 24.66 3.28
N LEU A 330 26.34 24.31 2.34
CA LEU A 330 25.04 23.70 2.60
C LEU A 330 25.13 22.23 2.99
N GLN A 331 26.17 21.50 2.55
CA GLN A 331 26.43 20.13 3.01
C GLN A 331 26.77 20.02 4.50
N LYS A 332 27.21 21.14 5.12
CA LYS A 332 27.55 21.19 6.57
C LYS A 332 26.34 21.43 7.46
N GLY A 333 25.15 21.61 6.87
CA GLY A 333 23.88 21.80 7.57
C GLY A 333 23.05 22.95 7.01
N GLU A 334 21.88 23.13 7.59
CA GLU A 334 20.93 24.16 7.23
C GLU A 334 21.49 25.56 7.43
N ARG A 335 21.28 26.47 6.47
CA ARG A 335 21.79 27.85 6.53
C ARG A 335 20.72 28.84 6.07
N PRO A 336 20.47 29.92 6.84
CA PRO A 336 19.67 31.03 6.40
C PRO A 336 20.33 31.78 5.23
N PHE A 337 19.55 32.39 4.36
CA PHE A 337 20.00 33.15 3.21
C PHE A 337 21.05 34.20 3.55
N ASP A 338 20.81 34.98 4.61
CA ASP A 338 21.70 36.08 5.03
C ASP A 338 23.06 35.54 5.50
N THR A 339 23.07 34.42 6.23
CA THR A 339 24.28 33.73 6.67
C THR A 339 25.09 33.21 5.49
N LEU A 340 24.41 32.76 4.42
CA LEU A 340 25.09 32.32 3.19
C LEU A 340 25.74 33.49 2.46
N CYS A 341 25.12 34.66 2.39
CA CYS A 341 25.73 35.89 1.86
C CYS A 341 27.02 36.25 2.63
N GLU A 342 26.95 36.26 3.97
CA GLU A 342 28.09 36.61 4.83
C GLU A 342 29.24 35.59 4.73
N THR A 343 28.94 34.31 4.72
CA THR A 343 29.95 33.25 4.79
C THR A 343 30.61 32.97 3.43
N THR A 344 29.90 33.19 2.32
CA THR A 344 30.41 32.94 0.98
C THR A 344 30.95 34.17 0.26
N GLY A 345 30.57 35.37 0.72
CA GLY A 345 30.91 36.66 0.09
C GLY A 345 30.22 36.87 -1.27
N ILE A 346 29.18 36.09 -1.59
CA ILE A 346 28.39 36.16 -2.82
C ILE A 346 27.31 37.24 -2.65
N THR A 347 27.09 38.08 -3.66
CA THR A 347 26.04 39.09 -3.62
C THR A 347 24.64 38.43 -3.57
N ALA A 348 23.66 39.10 -2.94
CA ALA A 348 22.31 38.57 -2.80
C ALA A 348 21.65 38.20 -4.15
N ALA A 349 21.94 38.95 -5.21
CA ALA A 349 21.42 38.68 -6.55
C ALA A 349 22.02 37.38 -7.14
N GLU A 350 23.34 37.22 -7.07
CA GLU A 350 24.04 36.01 -7.52
C GLU A 350 23.68 34.80 -6.69
N LEU A 351 23.55 34.97 -5.35
CA LEU A 351 23.15 33.91 -4.45
C LEU A 351 21.76 33.35 -4.79
N ASN A 352 20.78 34.23 -5.04
CA ASN A 352 19.46 33.78 -5.50
C ASN A 352 19.55 32.98 -6.81
N SER A 353 20.36 33.43 -7.78
CA SER A 353 20.53 32.69 -9.05
C SER A 353 21.12 31.31 -8.83
N TYR A 354 22.18 31.19 -8.02
CA TYR A 354 22.79 29.89 -7.72
C TYR A 354 21.89 28.96 -6.91
N LEU A 355 21.13 29.49 -5.94
CA LEU A 355 20.18 28.69 -5.17
C LEU A 355 19.06 28.17 -6.05
N THR A 356 18.49 29.00 -6.94
CA THR A 356 17.46 28.58 -7.88
C THR A 356 17.99 27.50 -8.86
N GLU A 357 19.21 27.71 -9.40
CA GLU A 357 19.85 26.72 -10.27
C GLU A 357 20.05 25.38 -9.57
N MET A 358 20.59 25.38 -8.36
CA MET A 358 20.81 24.15 -7.57
C MET A 358 19.52 23.49 -7.11
N GLU A 359 18.46 24.27 -6.85
CA GLU A 359 17.13 23.73 -6.52
C GLU A 359 16.47 23.06 -7.73
N LEU A 360 16.57 23.66 -8.91
CA LEU A 360 16.12 23.06 -10.19
C LEU A 360 16.92 21.79 -10.53
N MET A 361 18.22 21.74 -10.21
CA MET A 361 19.05 20.54 -10.34
C MET A 361 18.77 19.50 -9.25
N GLY A 362 17.93 19.79 -8.27
CA GLY A 362 17.59 18.89 -7.17
C GLY A 362 18.71 18.68 -6.14
N LEU A 363 19.74 19.53 -6.14
CA LEU A 363 20.91 19.44 -5.24
C LEU A 363 20.61 20.01 -3.84
N ILE A 364 19.69 20.97 -3.74
CA ILE A 364 19.31 21.62 -2.48
C ILE A 364 17.80 21.71 -2.33
N THR A 365 17.34 22.03 -1.12
CA THR A 365 15.93 22.30 -0.81
C THR A 365 15.83 23.57 0.00
N GLN A 366 14.84 24.41 -0.30
CA GLN A 366 14.46 25.55 0.51
C GLN A 366 13.49 25.11 1.62
N LEU A 367 13.78 25.48 2.83
CA LEU A 367 12.94 25.31 4.03
C LEU A 367 12.20 26.63 4.36
N PRO A 368 11.13 26.58 5.18
CA PRO A 368 10.45 27.80 5.65
C PRO A 368 11.41 28.80 6.28
N GLY A 369 11.20 30.10 6.03
CA GLY A 369 12.06 31.17 6.55
C GLY A 369 13.30 31.47 5.71
N ARG A 370 13.33 31.09 4.42
CA ARG A 370 14.48 31.28 3.51
C ARG A 370 15.74 30.59 4.03
N VAL A 371 15.58 29.40 4.63
CA VAL A 371 16.67 28.53 5.05
C VAL A 371 16.90 27.49 3.95
N TYR A 372 18.15 27.20 3.65
CA TYR A 372 18.52 26.23 2.59
C TYR A 372 19.38 25.10 3.16
N THR A 373 19.22 23.92 2.60
CA THR A 373 20.02 22.75 2.94
C THR A 373 20.35 21.94 1.68
N ALA A 374 21.51 21.32 1.66
CA ALA A 374 21.79 20.32 0.63
C ALA A 374 20.83 19.12 0.85
N LYS A 375 20.29 18.57 -0.23
CA LYS A 375 19.63 17.27 -0.11
C LYS A 375 20.67 16.28 0.36
N SER A 376 20.58 15.86 1.62
CA SER A 376 21.51 14.91 2.20
C SER A 376 21.44 13.59 1.42
N LYS A 377 22.58 12.91 1.28
CA LYS A 377 22.64 11.51 0.88
C LYS A 377 21.90 10.71 1.96
N LEU A 378 20.62 10.42 1.70
CA LEU A 378 19.84 9.42 2.44
C LEU A 378 20.01 8.10 1.72
#